data_2d3479b50089fda55c573b91e0b871e1
#
_entry.id   2d3479b50089fda55c573b91e0b871e1
#
_cell.length_a   1.000
_cell.length_b   1.000
_cell.length_c   1.000
_cell.angle_alpha   90.00
_cell.angle_beta   90.00
_cell.angle_gamma   90.00
#
_symmetry.space_group_name_H-M   'P 1'
#
loop_
_entity.id
_entity.type
_entity.pdbx_description
1 polymer ?
#
loop_
_entity_poly.entity_id
_entity_poly.type
_entity_poly.pdbx_seq_one_letter_code
_entity_poly.pdbx_strand_id
1 'polypeptide(L)'
;YFGPDLTPHLEIPGAWIACALTSHGIAAGSMTWNFNDMAVKGHLPAGEAARVTRYFADAPPDTARVLVVHHNVLRGRISGRMGLARWRQAQRRLRQTGAEVILCGHDHQEDSGQIDGTVVVSTSGTLTSRTRGKRPSAFNIVTIGDEAVSVQHMRWEQDLFRFRPSDLARYGRIRAG
;
A
#
# COMPACT_ATOMS: atom_id res chain seq x y z
N TYR A 1 -14.35 3.67 -13.91
CA TYR A 1 -13.72 4.96 -13.58
C TYR A 1 -14.33 5.49 -12.30
N PHE A 2 -13.51 6.02 -11.40
CA PHE A 2 -13.91 6.44 -10.06
C PHE A 2 -14.46 7.88 -10.00
N GLY A 3 -14.75 8.50 -11.16
CA GLY A 3 -15.25 9.88 -11.23
C GLY A 3 -14.20 10.92 -10.81
N PRO A 4 -14.63 12.10 -10.38
CA PRO A 4 -13.75 13.20 -9.94
C PRO A 4 -13.20 13.00 -8.52
N ASP A 5 -13.65 11.98 -7.79
CA ASP A 5 -13.18 11.72 -6.44
C ASP A 5 -11.74 11.17 -6.45
N LEU A 6 -10.83 11.86 -5.75
CA LEU A 6 -9.43 11.46 -5.62
C LEU A 6 -9.22 10.39 -4.52
N THR A 7 -10.24 10.12 -3.73
CA THR A 7 -10.20 9.18 -2.61
C THR A 7 -11.41 8.25 -2.60
N PRO A 8 -11.68 7.55 -3.73
CA PRO A 8 -12.84 6.70 -3.86
C PRO A 8 -12.81 5.57 -2.83
N HIS A 9 -13.99 5.03 -2.56
CA HIS A 9 -14.17 3.83 -1.79
C HIS A 9 -15.01 2.83 -2.60
N LEU A 10 -14.89 1.55 -2.26
CA LEU A 10 -15.60 0.46 -2.93
C LEU A 10 -15.99 -0.59 -1.90
N GLU A 11 -17.25 -0.97 -1.93
CA GLU A 11 -17.83 -2.03 -1.12
C GLU A 11 -18.16 -3.21 -2.02
N ILE A 12 -17.55 -4.34 -1.72
CA ILE A 12 -17.82 -5.59 -2.42
C ILE A 12 -18.10 -6.70 -1.39
N PRO A 13 -18.77 -7.79 -1.77
CA PRO A 13 -18.95 -8.91 -0.86
C PRO A 13 -17.62 -9.38 -0.26
N GLY A 14 -17.50 -9.33 1.06
CA GLY A 14 -16.32 -9.77 1.82
C GLY A 14 -15.17 -8.75 1.91
N ALA A 15 -15.24 -7.57 1.25
CA ALA A 15 -14.19 -6.56 1.37
C ALA A 15 -14.69 -5.12 1.21
N TRP A 16 -14.24 -4.23 2.09
CA TRP A 16 -14.37 -2.79 1.97
C TRP A 16 -13.01 -2.18 1.63
N ILE A 17 -12.95 -1.37 0.59
CA ILE A 17 -11.73 -0.79 0.05
C ILE A 17 -11.83 0.72 0.13
N ALA A 18 -10.87 1.36 0.79
CA ALA A 18 -10.76 2.81 0.83
C ALA A 18 -9.45 3.27 0.19
N CYS A 19 -9.49 4.39 -0.52
CA CYS A 19 -8.28 5.07 -0.98
C CYS A 19 -7.95 6.25 -0.06
N ALA A 20 -6.67 6.49 0.20
CA ALA A 20 -6.22 7.70 0.88
C ALA A 20 -5.22 8.46 0.01
N LEU A 21 -5.44 9.77 -0.09
CA LEU A 21 -4.56 10.64 -0.85
C LEU A 21 -3.25 10.86 -0.09
N THR A 22 -2.14 10.48 -0.72
CA THR A 22 -0.79 10.71 -0.19
C THR A 22 0.06 11.60 -1.10
N SER A 23 -0.44 11.92 -2.31
CA SER A 23 0.21 12.77 -3.31
C SER A 23 -0.30 14.20 -3.21
N HIS A 24 0.18 14.95 -2.22
CA HIS A 24 -0.25 16.34 -1.96
C HIS A 24 0.70 17.39 -2.57
N GLY A 25 1.69 16.97 -3.37
CA GLY A 25 2.74 17.88 -3.82
C GLY A 25 3.59 18.41 -2.64
N ILE A 26 4.13 19.61 -2.80
CA ILE A 26 4.90 20.28 -1.73
C ILE A 26 3.90 20.90 -0.75
N ALA A 27 3.59 20.19 0.31
CA ALA A 27 2.75 20.65 1.40
C ALA A 27 3.56 20.79 2.70
N ALA A 28 3.12 21.63 3.63
CA ALA A 28 3.80 21.82 4.92
C ALA A 28 4.05 20.51 5.67
N GLY A 29 3.17 19.52 5.50
CA GLY A 29 3.32 18.18 6.10
C GLY A 29 4.36 17.28 5.43
N SER A 30 4.74 17.56 4.17
CA SER A 30 5.77 16.82 3.42
C SER A 30 7.13 17.49 3.46
N MET A 31 7.26 18.68 4.05
CA MET A 31 8.53 19.38 4.18
C MET A 31 9.53 18.55 4.99
N THR A 32 10.69 18.30 4.39
CA THR A 32 11.85 17.67 5.00
C THR A 32 13.06 18.55 4.76
N TRP A 33 14.12 18.39 5.55
CA TRP A 33 15.37 19.11 5.36
C TRP A 33 16.15 18.69 4.09
N ASN A 34 15.69 17.65 3.40
CA ASN A 34 16.29 17.17 2.16
C ASN A 34 15.40 17.55 0.96
N PHE A 35 15.84 18.52 0.17
CA PHE A 35 15.12 19.00 -1.00
C PHE A 35 14.77 17.91 -2.02
N ASN A 36 15.64 16.90 -2.17
CA ASN A 36 15.38 15.77 -3.07
C ASN A 36 14.22 14.88 -2.57
N ASP A 37 13.95 14.89 -1.27
CA ASP A 37 12.85 14.14 -0.67
C ASP A 37 11.51 14.89 -0.78
N MET A 38 11.51 16.22 -0.84
CA MET A 38 10.28 17.03 -0.86
C MET A 38 9.44 16.79 -2.13
N ALA A 39 10.10 16.56 -3.26
CA ALA A 39 9.41 16.35 -4.53
C ALA A 39 8.90 14.91 -4.72
N VAL A 40 9.40 13.94 -3.94
CA VAL A 40 9.19 12.51 -4.17
C VAL A 40 8.42 11.85 -3.03
N LYS A 41 8.50 12.37 -1.81
CA LYS A 41 7.81 11.79 -0.65
C LYS A 41 6.37 12.25 -0.55
N GLY A 42 5.48 11.28 -0.36
CA GLY A 42 4.10 11.55 0.00
C GLY A 42 3.93 11.99 1.44
N HIS A 43 2.73 12.40 1.76
CA HIS A 43 2.31 12.75 3.11
C HIS A 43 0.94 12.14 3.39
N LEU A 44 0.74 11.59 4.59
CA LEU A 44 -0.56 11.13 5.07
C LEU A 44 -1.07 12.11 6.13
N PRO A 45 -1.99 13.05 5.76
CA PRO A 45 -2.61 13.95 6.72
C PRO A 45 -3.43 13.21 7.78
N ALA A 46 -3.56 13.80 8.97
CA ALA A 46 -4.42 13.25 10.02
C ALA A 46 -5.89 13.15 9.58
N GLY A 47 -6.37 14.15 8.81
CA GLY A 47 -7.73 14.16 8.28
C GLY A 47 -8.03 13.01 7.34
N GLU A 48 -7.07 12.63 6.47
CA GLU A 48 -7.20 11.47 5.58
C GLU A 48 -7.28 10.16 6.39
N ALA A 49 -6.39 9.96 7.35
CA ALA A 49 -6.44 8.80 8.22
C ALA A 49 -7.77 8.72 8.99
N ALA A 50 -8.23 9.85 9.55
CA ALA A 50 -9.50 9.91 10.28
C ALA A 50 -10.71 9.63 9.37
N ARG A 51 -10.69 10.08 8.11
CA ARG A 51 -11.74 9.74 7.13
C ARG A 51 -11.82 8.25 6.88
N VAL A 52 -10.67 7.60 6.65
CA VAL A 52 -10.59 6.15 6.46
C VAL A 52 -11.03 5.39 7.71
N THR A 53 -10.62 5.85 8.90
CA THR A 53 -11.05 5.25 10.17
C THR A 53 -12.58 5.25 10.31
N ARG A 54 -13.24 6.40 10.04
CA ARG A 54 -14.71 6.47 10.08
C ARG A 54 -15.35 5.53 9.07
N TYR A 55 -14.84 5.49 7.84
CA TYR A 55 -15.37 4.59 6.81
C TYR A 55 -15.28 3.12 7.24
N PHE A 56 -14.15 2.68 7.77
CA PHE A 56 -13.97 1.30 8.21
C PHE A 56 -14.70 0.97 9.52
N ALA A 57 -15.08 1.96 10.33
CA ALA A 57 -15.86 1.73 11.53
C ALA A 57 -17.28 1.20 11.21
N ASP A 58 -17.81 1.54 10.04
CA ASP A 58 -19.13 1.09 9.58
C ASP A 58 -19.06 -0.27 8.84
N ALA A 59 -17.85 -0.80 8.60
CA ALA A 59 -17.69 -2.06 7.88
C ALA A 59 -18.18 -3.26 8.71
N PRO A 60 -18.95 -4.20 8.10
CA PRO A 60 -19.37 -5.41 8.78
C PRO A 60 -18.19 -6.20 9.38
N PRO A 61 -18.37 -6.90 10.51
CA PRO A 61 -17.28 -7.57 11.24
C PRO A 61 -16.47 -8.57 10.39
N ASP A 62 -17.13 -9.28 9.48
CA ASP A 62 -16.49 -10.31 8.64
C ASP A 62 -15.89 -9.77 7.35
N THR A 63 -15.93 -8.45 7.15
CA THR A 63 -15.46 -7.78 5.95
C THR A 63 -13.97 -7.43 6.07
N ALA A 64 -13.18 -7.78 5.06
CA ALA A 64 -11.79 -7.37 4.98
C ALA A 64 -11.67 -5.86 4.74
N ARG A 65 -10.84 -5.17 5.51
CA ARG A 65 -10.61 -3.72 5.39
C ARG A 65 -9.31 -3.46 4.65
N VAL A 66 -9.43 -3.00 3.41
CA VAL A 66 -8.29 -2.79 2.50
C VAL A 66 -8.08 -1.30 2.24
N LEU A 67 -6.90 -0.80 2.57
CA LEU A 67 -6.51 0.59 2.29
C LEU A 67 -5.57 0.66 1.09
N VAL A 68 -5.87 1.54 0.15
CA VAL A 68 -5.02 1.80 -1.02
C VAL A 68 -4.38 3.17 -0.89
N VAL A 69 -3.06 3.23 -1.02
CA VAL A 69 -2.28 4.47 -1.04
C VAL A 69 -1.24 4.42 -2.17
N HIS A 70 -0.85 5.58 -2.70
CA HIS A 70 0.14 5.61 -3.76
C HIS A 70 1.56 5.26 -3.26
N HIS A 71 2.01 5.91 -2.18
CA HIS A 71 3.39 5.81 -1.73
C HIS A 71 3.65 4.56 -0.87
N ASN A 72 4.81 3.93 -1.05
CA ASN A 72 5.23 2.79 -0.23
C ASN A 72 5.30 3.17 1.25
N VAL A 73 4.71 2.33 2.08
CA VAL A 73 4.60 2.51 3.54
C VAL A 73 5.64 1.69 4.33
N LEU A 74 6.30 0.78 3.65
CA LEU A 74 7.48 0.06 4.14
C LEU A 74 8.74 0.61 3.48
N ARG A 75 9.89 0.33 4.07
CA ARG A 75 11.18 0.67 3.48
C ARG A 75 11.43 -0.22 2.26
N GLY A 76 11.65 0.40 1.10
CA GLY A 76 11.97 -0.36 -0.11
C GLY A 76 13.28 -1.13 0.02
N ARG A 77 13.28 -2.40 -0.33
CA ARG A 77 14.47 -3.29 -0.20
C ARG A 77 15.64 -2.83 -1.05
N ILE A 78 15.38 -2.30 -2.24
CA ILE A 78 16.43 -1.84 -3.17
C ILE A 78 16.73 -0.37 -2.93
N SER A 79 15.70 0.47 -2.84
CA SER A 79 15.88 1.91 -2.68
C SER A 79 16.39 2.30 -1.29
N GLY A 80 16.14 1.49 -0.27
CA GLY A 80 16.37 1.83 1.12
C GLY A 80 15.51 2.99 1.63
N ARG A 81 14.51 3.45 0.86
CA ARG A 81 13.73 4.67 1.11
C ARG A 81 12.33 4.36 1.62
N MET A 82 11.82 5.26 2.44
CA MET A 82 10.43 5.33 2.83
C MET A 82 9.71 6.29 1.87
N GLY A 83 8.54 5.89 1.34
CA GLY A 83 7.76 6.73 0.43
C GLY A 83 7.03 7.88 1.13
N LEU A 84 6.78 7.79 2.44
CA LEU A 84 6.08 8.80 3.21
C LEU A 84 7.03 9.64 4.06
N ALA A 85 6.87 10.97 4.03
CA ALA A 85 7.48 11.87 5.00
C ALA A 85 6.96 11.54 6.40
N ARG A 86 7.80 11.76 7.44
CA ARG A 86 7.46 11.43 8.84
C ARG A 86 6.90 10.00 8.98
N TRP A 87 7.52 9.04 8.31
CA TRP A 87 7.02 7.68 8.12
C TRP A 87 6.57 6.97 9.40
N ARG A 88 7.26 7.19 10.55
CA ARG A 88 6.83 6.61 11.83
C ARG A 88 5.44 7.11 12.26
N GLN A 89 5.17 8.40 12.06
CA GLN A 89 3.87 8.99 12.35
C GLN A 89 2.82 8.49 11.34
N ALA A 90 3.19 8.39 10.06
CA ALA A 90 2.31 7.86 9.02
C ALA A 90 1.93 6.40 9.30
N GLN A 91 2.88 5.54 9.68
CA GLN A 91 2.60 4.15 10.05
C GLN A 91 1.67 4.04 11.28
N ARG A 92 1.89 4.88 12.31
CA ARG A 92 0.95 4.94 13.45
C ARG A 92 -0.48 5.29 13.02
N ARG A 93 -0.64 6.28 12.13
CA ARG A 93 -1.94 6.67 11.57
C ARG A 93 -2.56 5.53 10.75
N LEU A 94 -1.77 4.88 9.90
CA LEU A 94 -2.22 3.75 9.10
C LEU A 94 -2.77 2.60 9.95
N ARG A 95 -2.08 2.25 11.04
CA ARG A 95 -2.58 1.26 11.99
C ARG A 95 -3.91 1.64 12.63
N GLN A 96 -4.05 2.92 12.98
CA GLN A 96 -5.27 3.46 13.61
C GLN A 96 -6.48 3.49 12.66
N THR A 97 -6.28 3.32 11.35
CA THR A 97 -7.40 3.28 10.39
C THR A 97 -8.27 2.04 10.53
N GLY A 98 -7.78 0.98 11.16
CA GLY A 98 -8.44 -0.33 11.17
C GLY A 98 -8.25 -1.13 9.88
N ALA A 99 -7.37 -0.70 8.96
CA ALA A 99 -7.03 -1.49 7.79
C ALA A 99 -6.29 -2.77 8.18
N GLU A 100 -6.66 -3.89 7.59
CA GLU A 100 -5.99 -5.19 7.74
C GLU A 100 -4.90 -5.38 6.66
N VAL A 101 -5.16 -4.82 5.47
CA VAL A 101 -4.28 -4.88 4.32
C VAL A 101 -4.08 -3.49 3.73
N ILE A 102 -2.84 -3.14 3.39
CA ILE A 102 -2.49 -1.92 2.68
C ILE A 102 -1.88 -2.29 1.33
N LEU A 103 -2.46 -1.76 0.25
CA LEU A 103 -1.93 -1.86 -1.10
C LEU A 103 -1.24 -0.53 -1.44
N CYS A 104 0.03 -0.59 -1.85
CA CYS A 104 0.80 0.59 -2.21
C CYS A 104 1.79 0.33 -3.35
N GLY A 105 2.48 1.36 -3.82
CA GLY A 105 3.42 1.26 -4.93
C GLY A 105 4.52 2.32 -4.86
N HIS A 106 4.68 3.14 -5.92
CA HIS A 106 5.59 4.27 -6.07
C HIS A 106 7.08 3.91 -6.22
N ASP A 107 7.58 2.95 -5.47
CA ASP A 107 9.03 2.64 -5.45
C ASP A 107 9.46 1.74 -6.62
N HIS A 108 8.53 1.37 -7.48
CA HIS A 108 8.75 0.54 -8.67
C HIS A 108 9.49 -0.77 -8.38
N GLN A 109 9.25 -1.33 -7.23
CA GLN A 109 9.74 -2.65 -6.82
C GLN A 109 8.62 -3.36 -6.06
N GLU A 110 8.45 -4.65 -6.34
CA GLU A 110 7.52 -5.48 -5.60
C GLU A 110 8.11 -5.85 -4.25
N ASP A 111 7.28 -5.84 -3.22
CA ASP A 111 7.63 -6.27 -1.86
C ASP A 111 6.36 -6.58 -1.06
N SER A 112 6.54 -7.22 0.10
CA SER A 112 5.49 -7.41 1.08
C SER A 112 6.06 -7.49 2.49
N GLY A 113 5.24 -7.18 3.47
CA GLY A 113 5.62 -7.20 4.88
C GLY A 113 4.47 -6.81 5.78
N GLN A 114 4.77 -6.49 7.02
CA GLN A 114 3.77 -6.03 7.99
C GLN A 114 4.24 -4.76 8.71
N ILE A 115 3.29 -3.89 9.05
CA ILE A 115 3.52 -2.81 10.00
C ILE A 115 3.27 -3.39 11.39
N ASP A 116 4.30 -3.40 12.24
CA ASP A 116 4.29 -3.88 13.63
C ASP A 116 3.61 -5.28 13.79
N GLY A 117 3.78 -6.17 12.80
CA GLY A 117 3.24 -7.53 12.85
C GLY A 117 1.71 -7.63 12.69
N THR A 118 1.00 -6.52 12.43
CA THR A 118 -0.48 -6.50 12.44
C THR A 118 -1.10 -6.19 11.08
N VAL A 119 -0.64 -5.16 10.39
CA VAL A 119 -1.22 -4.73 9.10
C VAL A 119 -0.36 -5.26 7.97
N VAL A 120 -0.92 -6.09 7.11
CA VAL A 120 -0.22 -6.64 5.94
C VAL A 120 -0.06 -5.56 4.87
N VAL A 121 1.12 -5.43 4.32
CA VAL A 121 1.42 -4.46 3.26
C VAL A 121 1.88 -5.21 2.01
N SER A 122 1.25 -4.88 0.89
CA SER A 122 1.68 -5.29 -0.44
C SER A 122 2.14 -4.06 -1.22
N THR A 123 3.43 -3.98 -1.50
CA THR A 123 4.01 -2.94 -2.36
C THR A 123 4.12 -3.49 -3.78
N SER A 124 3.39 -2.89 -4.71
CA SER A 124 3.41 -3.31 -6.11
C SER A 124 4.68 -2.80 -6.82
N GLY A 125 5.16 -3.59 -7.76
CA GLY A 125 6.15 -3.15 -8.75
C GLY A 125 5.53 -2.20 -9.77
N THR A 126 6.04 -2.25 -10.98
CA THR A 126 5.48 -1.50 -12.12
C THR A 126 5.30 -2.43 -13.31
N LEU A 127 4.29 -2.15 -14.12
CA LEU A 127 4.04 -2.86 -15.39
C LEU A 127 4.82 -2.23 -16.58
N THR A 128 5.55 -1.14 -16.33
CA THR A 128 6.37 -0.46 -17.33
C THR A 128 7.83 -0.88 -17.26
N SER A 129 8.63 -0.45 -18.25
CA SER A 129 10.09 -0.64 -18.24
C SER A 129 10.85 0.18 -17.18
N ARG A 130 10.16 1.10 -16.49
CA ARG A 130 10.74 1.93 -15.42
C ARG A 130 10.85 1.17 -14.10
N THR A 131 11.51 0.03 -14.13
CA THR A 131 11.73 -0.80 -12.95
C THR A 131 12.93 -0.32 -12.14
N ARG A 132 13.00 -0.72 -10.87
CA ARG A 132 14.14 -0.42 -10.00
C ARG A 132 15.11 -1.60 -9.93
N GLY A 133 16.39 -1.31 -9.91
CA GLY A 133 17.44 -2.34 -9.73
C GLY A 133 17.50 -3.37 -10.85
N LYS A 134 17.13 -3.00 -12.07
CA LYS A 134 17.09 -3.89 -13.26
C LYS A 134 16.17 -5.12 -13.05
N ARG A 135 15.22 -5.03 -12.16
CA ARG A 135 14.20 -6.09 -12.00
C ARG A 135 13.23 -6.08 -13.17
N PRO A 136 12.59 -7.21 -13.48
CA PRO A 136 11.52 -7.24 -14.47
C PRO A 136 10.29 -6.45 -13.98
N SER A 137 9.40 -6.13 -14.91
CA SER A 137 8.06 -5.62 -14.57
C SER A 137 7.34 -6.60 -13.66
N ALA A 138 6.61 -6.11 -12.69
CA ALA A 138 5.97 -6.94 -11.68
C ALA A 138 4.67 -6.35 -11.14
N PHE A 139 3.76 -7.24 -10.70
CA PHE A 139 2.59 -6.92 -9.90
C PHE A 139 2.39 -7.98 -8.82
N ASN A 140 1.50 -7.73 -7.88
CA ASN A 140 1.18 -8.67 -6.82
C ASN A 140 -0.27 -9.14 -6.94
N ILE A 141 -0.50 -10.42 -6.63
CA ILE A 141 -1.82 -10.99 -6.35
C ILE A 141 -1.92 -11.10 -4.83
N VAL A 142 -2.91 -10.45 -4.25
CA VAL A 142 -3.18 -10.51 -2.81
C VAL A 142 -4.45 -11.31 -2.58
N THR A 143 -4.33 -12.39 -1.83
CA THR A 143 -5.45 -13.24 -1.43
C THR A 143 -5.69 -13.07 0.06
N ILE A 144 -6.90 -12.65 0.42
CA ILE A 144 -7.32 -12.44 1.81
C ILE A 144 -8.26 -13.58 2.21
N GLY A 145 -7.77 -14.48 3.03
CA GLY A 145 -8.55 -15.56 3.64
C GLY A 145 -8.96 -15.25 5.06
N ASP A 146 -9.61 -16.18 5.74
CA ASP A 146 -10.08 -15.99 7.12
C ASP A 146 -8.96 -15.85 8.13
N GLU A 147 -7.90 -16.65 7.99
CA GLU A 147 -6.80 -16.71 8.94
C GLU A 147 -5.50 -16.06 8.43
N ALA A 148 -5.39 -15.88 7.12
CA ALA A 148 -4.15 -15.42 6.51
C ALA A 148 -4.35 -14.55 5.28
N VAL A 149 -3.39 -13.67 5.06
CA VAL A 149 -3.22 -12.91 3.82
C VAL A 149 -1.99 -13.43 3.10
N SER A 150 -2.15 -13.79 1.83
CA SER A 150 -1.04 -14.22 0.97
C SER A 150 -0.75 -13.15 -0.08
N VAL A 151 0.53 -12.89 -0.33
CA VAL A 151 1.01 -11.98 -1.37
C VAL A 151 1.90 -12.75 -2.32
N GLN A 152 1.39 -13.01 -3.53
CA GLN A 152 2.13 -13.67 -4.60
C GLN A 152 2.71 -12.61 -5.53
N HIS A 153 4.03 -12.55 -5.64
CA HIS A 153 4.70 -11.70 -6.63
C HIS A 153 4.64 -12.34 -8.00
N MET A 154 4.22 -11.56 -9.01
CA MET A 154 4.15 -11.95 -10.40
C MET A 154 5.19 -11.14 -11.18
N ARG A 155 6.19 -11.77 -11.79
CA ARG A 155 7.26 -11.11 -12.54
C ARG A 155 7.18 -11.41 -14.02
N TRP A 156 7.46 -10.41 -14.83
CA TRP A 156 7.56 -10.57 -16.27
C TRP A 156 8.76 -11.43 -16.65
N GLU A 157 8.52 -12.46 -17.44
CA GLU A 157 9.54 -13.33 -18.00
C GLU A 157 9.62 -13.08 -19.51
N GLN A 158 10.70 -12.42 -19.93
CA GLN A 158 10.85 -11.91 -21.29
C GLN A 158 10.85 -13.04 -22.35
N ASP A 159 11.53 -14.15 -22.07
CA ASP A 159 11.64 -15.28 -22.99
C ASP A 159 10.31 -15.99 -23.24
N LEU A 160 9.37 -15.88 -22.29
CA LEU A 160 8.05 -16.49 -22.35
C LEU A 160 6.93 -15.50 -22.65
N PHE A 161 7.24 -14.21 -22.77
CA PHE A 161 6.25 -13.13 -22.97
C PHE A 161 5.04 -13.23 -22.04
N ARG A 162 5.27 -13.53 -20.75
CA ARG A 162 4.20 -13.65 -19.75
C ARG A 162 4.69 -13.33 -18.34
N PHE A 163 3.73 -13.02 -17.46
CA PHE A 163 3.99 -12.97 -16.04
C PHE A 163 3.98 -14.36 -15.43
N ARG A 164 4.92 -14.62 -14.53
CA ARG A 164 5.00 -15.87 -13.77
C ARG A 164 5.04 -15.62 -12.27
N PRO A 165 4.50 -16.56 -11.47
CA PRO A 165 4.68 -16.53 -10.04
C PRO A 165 6.17 -16.60 -9.67
N SER A 166 6.58 -15.78 -8.71
CA SER A 166 7.91 -15.83 -8.13
C SER A 166 7.82 -16.11 -6.62
N ASP A 167 8.04 -15.11 -5.78
CA ASP A 167 7.98 -15.28 -4.33
C ASP A 167 6.54 -15.22 -3.82
N LEU A 168 6.20 -16.13 -2.91
CA LEU A 168 4.94 -16.14 -2.16
C LEU A 168 5.24 -15.87 -0.68
N ALA A 169 4.63 -14.83 -0.14
CA ALA A 169 4.64 -14.54 1.28
C ALA A 169 3.25 -14.79 1.89
N ARG A 170 3.20 -15.30 3.13
CA ARG A 170 1.97 -15.52 3.88
C ARG A 170 2.09 -14.92 5.27
N TYR A 171 1.06 -14.19 5.67
CA TYR A 171 0.98 -13.47 6.93
C TYR A 171 -0.30 -13.88 7.67
N GLY A 172 -0.24 -14.00 9.00
CA GLY A 172 -1.45 -14.16 9.80
C GLY A 172 -2.35 -12.94 9.63
N ARG A 173 -3.64 -13.14 9.41
CA ARG A 173 -4.63 -12.08 9.35
C ARG A 173 -5.04 -11.69 10.75
N ILE A 174 -4.87 -10.42 11.10
CA ILE A 174 -5.37 -9.85 12.35
C ILE A 174 -6.56 -8.97 11.97
N ARG A 175 -7.76 -9.40 12.36
CA ARG A 175 -8.98 -8.62 12.14
C ARG A 175 -8.97 -7.41 13.07
N ALA A 176 -9.32 -6.25 12.55
CA ALA A 176 -9.56 -5.10 13.37
C ALA A 176 -10.86 -5.34 14.15
N GLY A 177 -10.77 -5.33 15.48
CA GLY A 177 -11.92 -5.46 16.38
C GLY A 177 -12.83 -4.25 16.33
#